data_d3b37072c9f6e1f6caee3293e685c6e5
#
_entry.id   d3b37072c9f6e1f6caee3293e685c6e5
#
_cell.length_a   1.000
_cell.length_b   1.000
_cell.length_c   1.000
_cell.angle_alpha   90.00
_cell.angle_beta   90.00
_cell.angle_gamma   90.00
#
_symmetry.space_group_name_H-M   'P 1'
#
loop_
_entity.id
_entity.type
_entity.pdbx_description
1 polymer ?
#
loop_
_entity_poly.entity_id
_entity_poly.type
_entity_poly.pdbx_seq_one_letter_code
_entity_poly.pdbx_strand_id
1 'polypeptide(L)'
;MPRYSAEFIKEMPKSDLHLHLDGSLRLQSLIEMANRTGTKLPADTVEGLKQLVFKDKYHNLGEYLHCFQYTCAVLRDMENLERAAYELAIDNQLEGVNYIEVRFAPQLLIDLPNGIDFDRVMHAVNNGLKRAMQEYNRSEPVLSGQKPPFAYGIINCAMRMFGDKGFSPYYTNLFQLMRDFAPIDVIKLAAMELVRASVRLRDEEGIPIVGLDLAGQESGYPAGKFKEVYEYAHQHFLLKTLHAGEAYGAESVFEAITECYADRIGHGYSMFIPEMIKDPAITDKTKYINNLASYIADKRIAVEVCLTSNLQTNPAITDIR
;
A
#
# COMPACT_ATOMS: atom_id res chain seq x y z
N MET A 1 9.80 -29.01 15.56
CA MET A 1 9.18 -29.30 14.24
C MET A 1 7.99 -28.37 14.06
N PRO A 2 7.71 -27.85 12.86
CA PRO A 2 6.52 -27.05 12.64
C PRO A 2 5.26 -27.86 12.98
N ARG A 3 4.27 -27.24 13.60
CA ARG A 3 3.02 -27.87 14.03
C ARG A 3 2.14 -28.32 12.86
N TYR A 4 2.30 -27.64 11.70
CA TYR A 4 1.54 -27.92 10.48
C TYR A 4 2.49 -28.05 9.29
N SER A 5 2.12 -28.86 8.29
CA SER A 5 2.88 -28.97 7.05
C SER A 5 2.70 -27.72 6.17
N ALA A 6 3.67 -27.47 5.29
CA ALA A 6 3.57 -26.37 4.31
C ALA A 6 2.34 -26.55 3.38
N GLU A 7 2.02 -27.80 3.04
CA GLU A 7 0.86 -28.15 2.22
C GLU A 7 -0.46 -27.82 2.93
N PHE A 8 -0.57 -28.17 4.22
CA PHE A 8 -1.74 -27.79 5.03
C PHE A 8 -1.91 -26.27 5.08
N ILE A 9 -0.81 -25.51 5.30
CA ILE A 9 -0.86 -24.05 5.34
C ILE A 9 -1.27 -23.49 3.97
N LYS A 10 -0.79 -24.09 2.87
CA LYS A 10 -1.12 -23.67 1.51
C LYS A 10 -2.62 -23.89 1.20
N GLU A 11 -3.17 -25.04 1.59
CA GLU A 11 -4.58 -25.39 1.35
C GLU A 11 -5.56 -24.64 2.27
N MET A 12 -5.10 -24.13 3.41
CA MET A 12 -5.94 -23.37 4.33
C MET A 12 -6.35 -22.03 3.70
N PRO A 13 -7.65 -21.69 3.64
CA PRO A 13 -8.12 -20.39 3.16
C PRO A 13 -7.51 -19.23 3.96
N LYS A 14 -7.01 -18.21 3.26
CA LYS A 14 -6.33 -17.06 3.85
C LYS A 14 -6.84 -15.75 3.23
N SER A 15 -6.60 -14.66 3.93
CA SER A 15 -6.73 -13.30 3.39
C SER A 15 -5.39 -12.55 3.50
N ASP A 16 -5.09 -11.71 2.51
CA ASP A 16 -3.99 -10.76 2.56
C ASP A 16 -4.56 -9.33 2.51
N LEU A 17 -4.36 -8.58 3.59
CA LEU A 17 -4.93 -7.25 3.77
C LEU A 17 -3.89 -6.13 3.58
N HIS A 18 -2.60 -6.46 3.37
CA HIS A 18 -1.54 -5.47 3.22
C HIS A 18 -0.62 -5.79 2.04
N LEU A 19 -1.14 -5.60 0.83
CA LEU A 19 -0.52 -6.04 -0.41
C LEU A 19 -0.38 -4.87 -1.40
N HIS A 20 0.85 -4.40 -1.64
CA HIS A 20 1.13 -3.29 -2.55
C HIS A 20 1.27 -3.76 -4.00
N LEU A 21 0.43 -3.25 -4.91
CA LEU A 21 0.50 -3.58 -6.33
C LEU A 21 1.83 -3.16 -6.95
N ASP A 22 2.23 -1.92 -6.70
CA ASP A 22 3.45 -1.30 -7.22
C ASP A 22 4.74 -1.86 -6.58
N GLY A 23 4.61 -2.59 -5.47
CA GLY A 23 5.70 -3.31 -4.79
C GLY A 23 5.76 -4.82 -5.11
N SER A 24 4.79 -5.37 -5.84
CA SER A 24 4.61 -6.84 -5.97
C SER A 24 4.81 -7.37 -7.40
N LEU A 25 5.45 -6.61 -8.29
CA LEU A 25 5.72 -7.07 -9.65
C LEU A 25 6.70 -8.24 -9.64
N ARG A 26 6.39 -9.29 -10.40
CA ARG A 26 7.38 -10.31 -10.74
C ARG A 26 8.53 -9.66 -11.51
N LEU A 27 9.78 -9.88 -11.08
CA LEU A 27 10.93 -9.22 -11.72
C LEU A 27 11.06 -9.56 -13.20
N GLN A 28 10.71 -10.78 -13.60
CA GLN A 28 10.67 -11.18 -15.01
C GLN A 28 9.64 -10.35 -15.78
N SER A 29 8.42 -10.20 -15.24
CA SER A 29 7.37 -9.37 -15.86
C SER A 29 7.78 -7.90 -15.92
N LEU A 30 8.45 -7.37 -14.91
CA LEU A 30 8.97 -6.01 -14.88
C LEU A 30 9.94 -5.78 -16.06
N ILE A 31 10.87 -6.72 -16.33
CA ILE A 31 11.81 -6.64 -17.46
C ILE A 31 11.06 -6.68 -18.79
N GLU A 32 10.11 -7.59 -18.96
CA GLU A 32 9.32 -7.72 -20.19
C GLU A 32 8.50 -6.45 -20.46
N MET A 33 7.83 -5.93 -19.45
CA MET A 33 7.05 -4.70 -19.50
C MET A 33 7.94 -3.49 -19.84
N ALA A 34 9.12 -3.39 -19.21
CA ALA A 34 10.08 -2.33 -19.47
C ALA A 34 10.60 -2.36 -20.93
N ASN A 35 10.91 -3.55 -21.44
CA ASN A 35 11.33 -3.73 -22.84
C ASN A 35 10.22 -3.32 -23.81
N ARG A 36 8.95 -3.65 -23.52
CA ARG A 36 7.81 -3.29 -24.34
C ARG A 36 7.60 -1.77 -24.43
N THR A 37 7.77 -1.07 -23.31
CA THR A 37 7.54 0.38 -23.21
C THR A 37 8.80 1.22 -23.47
N GLY A 38 9.97 0.59 -23.62
CA GLY A 38 11.26 1.31 -23.71
C GLY A 38 11.71 1.96 -22.41
N THR A 39 11.14 1.56 -21.28
CA THR A 39 11.51 2.05 -19.95
C THR A 39 12.88 1.52 -19.57
N LYS A 40 13.78 2.41 -19.15
CA LYS A 40 15.13 2.02 -18.73
C LYS A 40 15.12 1.49 -17.30
N LEU A 41 15.59 0.26 -17.12
CA LEU A 41 15.88 -0.34 -15.83
C LEU A 41 17.40 -0.33 -15.56
N PRO A 42 17.84 -0.41 -14.29
CA PRO A 42 19.28 -0.47 -13.96
C PRO A 42 19.96 -1.80 -14.33
N ALA A 43 19.18 -2.83 -14.63
CA ALA A 43 19.64 -4.12 -15.17
C ALA A 43 18.54 -4.74 -16.02
N ASP A 44 18.93 -5.63 -16.94
CA ASP A 44 18.07 -6.37 -17.86
C ASP A 44 17.90 -7.86 -17.47
N THR A 45 18.41 -8.24 -16.30
CA THR A 45 18.28 -9.59 -15.73
C THR A 45 17.69 -9.54 -14.33
N VAL A 46 17.01 -10.61 -13.91
CA VAL A 46 16.44 -10.76 -12.58
C VAL A 46 17.52 -10.67 -11.50
N GLU A 47 18.66 -11.33 -11.71
CA GLU A 47 19.81 -11.31 -10.81
C GLU A 47 20.39 -9.90 -10.66
N GLY A 48 20.54 -9.17 -11.75
CA GLY A 48 21.02 -7.78 -11.76
C GLY A 48 20.05 -6.86 -11.00
N LEU A 49 18.74 -7.00 -11.21
CA LEU A 49 17.73 -6.22 -10.49
C LEU A 49 17.74 -6.52 -9.00
N LYS A 50 17.90 -7.78 -8.58
CA LYS A 50 18.03 -8.17 -7.16
C LYS A 50 19.28 -7.59 -6.51
N GLN A 51 20.37 -7.50 -7.23
CA GLN A 51 21.62 -6.92 -6.72
C GLN A 51 21.55 -5.39 -6.57
N LEU A 52 20.96 -4.71 -7.54
CA LEU A 52 21.02 -3.25 -7.63
C LEU A 52 19.83 -2.54 -6.98
N VAL A 53 18.64 -3.13 -7.02
CA VAL A 53 17.38 -2.47 -6.65
C VAL A 53 16.58 -3.27 -5.63
N PHE A 54 16.13 -4.47 -5.99
CA PHE A 54 15.21 -5.27 -5.18
C PHE A 54 15.95 -6.21 -4.23
N LYS A 55 16.56 -5.62 -3.21
CA LYS A 55 17.48 -6.29 -2.28
C LYS A 55 16.73 -7.07 -1.20
N ASP A 56 17.36 -8.07 -0.61
CA ASP A 56 16.83 -8.79 0.55
C ASP A 56 16.83 -7.91 1.82
N LYS A 57 17.72 -6.91 1.90
CA LYS A 57 17.79 -5.94 3.00
C LYS A 57 18.18 -4.55 2.50
N TYR A 58 17.58 -3.53 3.11
CA TYR A 58 17.85 -2.11 2.87
C TYR A 58 18.40 -1.45 4.14
N HIS A 59 19.09 -0.34 3.99
CA HIS A 59 19.60 0.42 5.12
C HIS A 59 18.47 1.12 5.91
N ASN A 60 17.40 1.48 5.25
CA ASN A 60 16.21 2.13 5.83
C ASN A 60 15.05 2.13 4.84
N LEU A 61 13.88 2.54 5.33
CA LEU A 61 12.66 2.67 4.52
C LEU A 61 12.86 3.59 3.29
N GLY A 62 13.62 4.68 3.43
CA GLY A 62 13.86 5.62 2.31
C GLY A 62 14.59 4.95 1.14
N GLU A 63 15.59 4.11 1.39
CA GLU A 63 16.27 3.33 0.35
C GLU A 63 15.29 2.35 -0.33
N TYR A 64 14.45 1.66 0.44
CA TYR A 64 13.42 0.78 -0.10
C TYR A 64 12.46 1.53 -1.03
N LEU A 65 11.99 2.70 -0.62
CA LEU A 65 11.04 3.50 -1.42
C LEU A 65 11.60 3.93 -2.79
N HIS A 66 12.92 3.98 -2.97
CA HIS A 66 13.51 4.25 -4.29
C HIS A 66 13.20 3.18 -5.34
N CYS A 67 12.87 1.95 -4.93
CA CYS A 67 12.51 0.88 -5.87
C CYS A 67 11.26 1.23 -6.68
N PHE A 68 10.31 1.95 -6.08
CA PHE A 68 9.03 2.29 -6.68
C PHE A 68 9.14 3.19 -7.93
N GLN A 69 10.24 3.95 -8.10
CA GLN A 69 10.43 4.73 -9.32
C GLN A 69 10.47 3.85 -10.58
N TYR A 70 11.03 2.65 -10.49
CA TYR A 70 11.15 1.71 -11.61
C TYR A 70 9.83 1.01 -11.89
N THR A 71 9.16 0.52 -10.86
CA THR A 71 7.86 -0.15 -11.00
C THR A 71 6.78 0.82 -11.46
N CYS A 72 6.68 2.01 -10.87
CA CYS A 72 5.74 3.03 -11.31
C CYS A 72 6.01 3.51 -12.74
N ALA A 73 7.27 3.63 -13.17
CA ALA A 73 7.60 4.02 -14.55
C ALA A 73 7.03 3.02 -15.58
N VAL A 74 7.12 1.72 -15.28
CA VAL A 74 6.60 0.65 -16.12
C VAL A 74 5.07 0.56 -16.06
N LEU A 75 4.48 0.84 -14.91
CA LEU A 75 3.03 0.75 -14.67
C LEU A 75 2.23 1.95 -15.21
N ARG A 76 2.86 3.00 -15.74
CA ARG A 76 2.17 4.08 -16.48
C ARG A 76 1.68 3.66 -17.86
N ASP A 77 1.80 2.42 -18.21
CA ASP A 77 1.15 1.80 -19.36
C ASP A 77 -0.02 0.96 -18.88
N MET A 78 -1.21 1.19 -19.42
CA MET A 78 -2.44 0.57 -18.91
C MET A 78 -2.50 -0.94 -19.12
N GLU A 79 -1.87 -1.45 -20.17
CA GLU A 79 -1.76 -2.90 -20.41
C GLU A 79 -0.83 -3.55 -19.38
N ASN A 80 0.32 -2.91 -19.09
CA ASN A 80 1.22 -3.35 -18.03
C ASN A 80 0.52 -3.33 -16.66
N LEU A 81 -0.22 -2.26 -16.37
CA LEU A 81 -0.92 -2.12 -15.10
C LEU A 81 -2.01 -3.19 -14.92
N GLU A 82 -2.81 -3.44 -15.95
CA GLU A 82 -3.81 -4.53 -15.95
C GLU A 82 -3.13 -5.88 -15.77
N ARG A 83 -2.02 -6.13 -16.49
CA ARG A 83 -1.26 -7.38 -16.37
C ARG A 83 -0.68 -7.55 -14.96
N ALA A 84 -0.10 -6.51 -14.38
CA ALA A 84 0.46 -6.57 -13.02
C ALA A 84 -0.62 -6.91 -11.98
N ALA A 85 -1.79 -6.28 -12.08
CA ALA A 85 -2.93 -6.56 -11.20
C ALA A 85 -3.44 -7.99 -11.35
N TYR A 86 -3.52 -8.49 -12.59
CA TYR A 86 -3.88 -9.88 -12.88
C TYR A 86 -2.87 -10.87 -12.30
N GLU A 87 -1.57 -10.66 -12.56
CA GLU A 87 -0.50 -11.54 -12.08
C GLU A 87 -0.45 -11.59 -10.54
N LEU A 88 -0.65 -10.45 -9.88
CA LEU A 88 -0.71 -10.36 -8.43
C LEU A 88 -1.85 -11.21 -7.83
N ALA A 89 -3.03 -11.15 -8.44
CA ALA A 89 -4.16 -11.97 -8.00
C ALA A 89 -3.88 -13.47 -8.22
N ILE A 90 -3.30 -13.85 -9.37
CA ILE A 90 -2.94 -15.24 -9.65
C ILE A 90 -1.91 -15.77 -8.65
N ASP A 91 -0.88 -14.99 -8.30
CA ASP A 91 0.14 -15.41 -7.33
C ASP A 91 -0.49 -15.69 -5.95
N ASN A 92 -1.39 -14.84 -5.50
CA ASN A 92 -2.12 -15.04 -4.26
C ASN A 92 -3.02 -16.30 -4.29
N GLN A 93 -3.74 -16.51 -5.40
CA GLN A 93 -4.57 -17.72 -5.58
C GLN A 93 -3.72 -19.01 -5.52
N LEU A 94 -2.51 -18.99 -6.11
CA LEU A 94 -1.58 -20.13 -6.07
C LEU A 94 -1.06 -20.41 -4.66
N GLU A 95 -1.03 -19.42 -3.79
CA GLU A 95 -0.66 -19.54 -2.38
C GLU A 95 -1.83 -19.91 -1.45
N GLY A 96 -3.04 -20.06 -2.01
CA GLY A 96 -4.27 -20.39 -1.26
C GLY A 96 -4.89 -19.17 -0.56
N VAL A 97 -4.58 -17.96 -1.02
CA VAL A 97 -5.25 -16.74 -0.56
C VAL A 97 -6.57 -16.58 -1.33
N ASN A 98 -7.66 -16.37 -0.61
CA ASN A 98 -9.01 -16.28 -1.20
C ASN A 98 -9.61 -14.86 -1.14
N TYR A 99 -9.01 -13.97 -0.36
CA TYR A 99 -9.37 -12.56 -0.32
C TYR A 99 -8.13 -11.70 -0.24
N ILE A 100 -8.02 -10.71 -1.12
CA ILE A 100 -6.93 -9.74 -1.10
C ILE A 100 -7.45 -8.31 -1.05
N GLU A 101 -6.73 -7.43 -0.36
CA GLU A 101 -6.90 -5.99 -0.47
C GLU A 101 -5.65 -5.38 -1.08
N VAL A 102 -5.75 -5.04 -2.36
CA VAL A 102 -4.63 -4.50 -3.13
C VAL A 102 -4.56 -3.00 -2.93
N ARG A 103 -3.43 -2.52 -2.39
CA ARG A 103 -3.17 -1.09 -2.21
C ARG A 103 -2.09 -0.58 -3.16
N PHE A 104 -2.22 0.66 -3.56
CA PHE A 104 -1.24 1.39 -4.36
C PHE A 104 -1.58 2.88 -4.38
N ALA A 105 -0.64 3.71 -4.86
CA ALA A 105 -0.85 5.16 -5.00
C ALA A 105 -1.19 5.52 -6.47
N PRO A 106 -2.47 5.62 -6.86
CA PRO A 106 -2.87 5.86 -8.25
C PRO A 106 -2.26 7.13 -8.84
N GLN A 107 -2.09 8.17 -8.03
CA GLN A 107 -1.53 9.46 -8.46
C GLN A 107 -0.05 9.38 -8.87
N LEU A 108 0.68 8.32 -8.51
CA LEU A 108 2.02 8.08 -9.02
C LEU A 108 2.02 7.59 -10.47
N LEU A 109 0.88 7.10 -10.95
CA LEU A 109 0.71 6.50 -12.28
C LEU A 109 0.00 7.44 -13.27
N ILE A 110 -0.60 8.53 -12.78
CA ILE A 110 -1.28 9.52 -13.64
C ILE A 110 -0.26 10.28 -14.50
N ASP A 111 -0.57 10.35 -15.81
CA ASP A 111 0.21 11.08 -16.80
C ASP A 111 -0.75 11.76 -17.81
N LEU A 112 -1.31 12.88 -17.38
CA LEU A 112 -2.34 13.61 -18.16
C LEU A 112 -1.90 13.99 -19.58
N PRO A 113 -0.65 14.44 -19.83
CA PRO A 113 -0.18 14.67 -21.18
C PRO A 113 -0.29 13.46 -22.11
N ASN A 114 -0.14 12.26 -21.56
CA ASN A 114 -0.29 10.99 -22.28
C ASN A 114 -1.71 10.40 -22.17
N GLY A 115 -2.68 11.17 -21.66
CA GLY A 115 -4.08 10.79 -21.54
C GLY A 115 -4.34 9.76 -20.44
N ILE A 116 -3.46 9.62 -19.47
CA ILE A 116 -3.60 8.69 -18.32
C ILE A 116 -4.10 9.50 -17.12
N ASP A 117 -5.39 9.42 -16.88
CA ASP A 117 -6.07 10.02 -15.73
C ASP A 117 -6.32 8.98 -14.61
N PHE A 118 -6.92 9.44 -13.54
CA PHE A 118 -7.25 8.58 -12.39
C PHE A 118 -8.19 7.43 -12.78
N ASP A 119 -9.22 7.71 -13.58
CA ASP A 119 -10.22 6.74 -13.94
C ASP A 119 -9.62 5.58 -14.76
N ARG A 120 -8.78 5.91 -15.75
CA ARG A 120 -8.07 4.92 -16.56
C ARG A 120 -7.15 4.02 -15.71
N VAL A 121 -6.43 4.62 -14.75
CA VAL A 121 -5.58 3.86 -13.81
C VAL A 121 -6.44 2.88 -13.00
N MET A 122 -7.54 3.34 -12.42
CA MET A 122 -8.42 2.50 -11.61
C MET A 122 -9.11 1.41 -12.42
N HIS A 123 -9.53 1.70 -13.64
CA HIS A 123 -10.11 0.69 -14.54
C HIS A 123 -9.11 -0.39 -14.92
N ALA A 124 -7.86 -0.03 -15.25
CA ALA A 124 -6.84 -1.02 -15.59
C ALA A 124 -6.59 -2.00 -14.44
N VAL A 125 -6.43 -1.48 -13.22
CA VAL A 125 -6.26 -2.34 -12.02
C VAL A 125 -7.49 -3.22 -11.79
N ASN A 126 -8.68 -2.62 -11.81
CA ASN A 126 -9.93 -3.35 -11.59
C ASN A 126 -10.15 -4.45 -12.66
N ASN A 127 -9.83 -4.18 -13.91
CA ASN A 127 -9.96 -5.16 -15.00
C ASN A 127 -9.04 -6.37 -14.78
N GLY A 128 -7.77 -6.15 -14.41
CA GLY A 128 -6.84 -7.24 -14.12
C GLY A 128 -7.29 -8.12 -12.97
N LEU A 129 -7.65 -7.51 -11.84
CA LEU A 129 -8.15 -8.23 -10.65
C LEU A 129 -9.45 -8.96 -10.92
N LYS A 130 -10.39 -8.31 -11.61
CA LYS A 130 -11.71 -8.88 -11.97
C LYS A 130 -11.55 -10.08 -12.90
N ARG A 131 -10.66 -10.01 -13.90
CA ARG A 131 -10.37 -11.12 -14.81
C ARG A 131 -9.85 -12.33 -14.03
N ALA A 132 -8.84 -12.15 -13.19
CA ALA A 132 -8.28 -13.23 -12.37
C ALA A 132 -9.33 -13.85 -11.43
N MET A 133 -10.16 -13.02 -10.78
CA MET A 133 -11.25 -13.47 -9.93
C MET A 133 -12.27 -14.30 -10.72
N GLN A 134 -12.68 -13.84 -11.90
CA GLN A 134 -13.67 -14.55 -12.72
C GLN A 134 -13.16 -15.89 -13.23
N GLU A 135 -11.89 -15.96 -13.65
CA GLU A 135 -11.26 -17.20 -14.10
C GLU A 135 -11.18 -18.22 -12.95
N TYR A 136 -10.71 -17.80 -11.78
CA TYR A 136 -10.64 -18.67 -10.60
C TYR A 136 -12.03 -19.17 -10.16
N ASN A 137 -13.00 -18.28 -10.08
CA ASN A 137 -14.34 -18.60 -9.58
C ASN A 137 -15.16 -19.49 -10.55
N ARG A 138 -14.73 -19.59 -11.82
CA ARG A 138 -15.30 -20.53 -12.81
C ARG A 138 -14.61 -21.90 -12.80
N SER A 139 -13.56 -22.09 -11.99
CA SER A 139 -12.87 -23.37 -11.89
C SER A 139 -13.73 -24.43 -11.22
N GLU A 140 -13.56 -25.69 -11.64
CA GLU A 140 -14.35 -26.81 -11.11
C GLU A 140 -14.26 -26.95 -9.58
N PRO A 141 -13.08 -26.79 -8.91
CA PRO A 141 -13.02 -26.87 -7.45
C PRO A 141 -13.86 -25.81 -6.71
N VAL A 142 -14.04 -24.62 -7.30
CA VAL A 142 -14.90 -23.57 -6.72
C VAL A 142 -16.37 -23.85 -7.01
N LEU A 143 -16.70 -24.23 -8.24
CA LEU A 143 -18.09 -24.54 -8.64
C LEU A 143 -18.66 -25.74 -7.89
N SER A 144 -17.81 -26.72 -7.58
CA SER A 144 -18.20 -27.91 -6.78
C SER A 144 -18.21 -27.66 -5.26
N GLY A 145 -17.79 -26.47 -4.80
CA GLY A 145 -17.69 -26.15 -3.38
C GLY A 145 -16.50 -26.77 -2.64
N GLN A 146 -15.53 -27.33 -3.36
CA GLN A 146 -14.31 -27.87 -2.77
C GLN A 146 -13.34 -26.76 -2.31
N LYS A 147 -13.34 -25.62 -3.01
CA LYS A 147 -12.56 -24.43 -2.66
C LYS A 147 -13.48 -23.22 -2.51
N PRO A 148 -13.17 -22.30 -1.60
CA PRO A 148 -13.92 -21.05 -1.50
C PRO A 148 -13.65 -20.16 -2.71
N PRO A 149 -14.59 -19.29 -3.09
CA PRO A 149 -14.37 -18.32 -4.15
C PRO A 149 -13.30 -17.30 -3.77
N PHE A 150 -12.65 -16.72 -4.78
CA PHE A 150 -11.74 -15.61 -4.63
C PHE A 150 -12.48 -14.27 -4.74
N ALA A 151 -12.10 -13.32 -3.90
CA ALA A 151 -12.61 -11.95 -3.95
C ALA A 151 -11.46 -10.95 -3.70
N TYR A 152 -11.68 -9.69 -4.05
CA TYR A 152 -10.69 -8.63 -3.84
C TYR A 152 -11.35 -7.29 -3.47
N GLY A 153 -10.56 -6.42 -2.83
CA GLY A 153 -10.82 -5.00 -2.65
C GLY A 153 -9.63 -4.17 -3.12
N ILE A 154 -9.86 -2.90 -3.39
CA ILE A 154 -8.81 -1.93 -3.75
C ILE A 154 -8.72 -0.88 -2.65
N ILE A 155 -7.50 -0.57 -2.21
CA ILE A 155 -7.21 0.50 -1.26
C ILE A 155 -6.35 1.55 -1.98
N ASN A 156 -6.85 2.76 -2.07
CA ASN A 156 -6.10 3.86 -2.66
C ASN A 156 -5.21 4.52 -1.61
N CYS A 157 -3.90 4.64 -1.91
CA CYS A 157 -2.93 5.26 -1.01
C CYS A 157 -2.75 6.75 -1.33
N ALA A 158 -3.06 7.61 -0.37
CA ALA A 158 -2.58 8.99 -0.37
C ALA A 158 -1.10 9.00 0.02
N MET A 159 -0.31 9.88 -0.59
CA MET A 159 1.10 10.03 -0.26
C MET A 159 1.29 11.06 0.86
N ARG A 160 2.05 10.71 1.91
CA ARG A 160 2.42 11.65 3.01
C ARG A 160 3.32 12.76 2.53
N MET A 161 4.14 12.49 1.53
CA MET A 161 5.11 13.42 0.99
C MET A 161 5.40 13.09 -0.46
N PHE A 162 5.58 14.13 -1.22
CA PHE A 162 6.13 14.09 -2.56
C PHE A 162 6.72 15.47 -2.89
N GLY A 163 7.40 15.61 -4.03
CA GLY A 163 8.02 16.86 -4.43
C GLY A 163 7.99 17.08 -5.94
N ASP A 164 8.38 18.29 -6.36
CA ASP A 164 8.47 18.70 -7.76
C ASP A 164 9.54 17.94 -8.57
N LYS A 165 10.51 17.35 -7.91
CA LYS A 165 11.61 16.56 -8.50
C LYS A 165 11.41 15.05 -8.38
N GLY A 166 10.21 14.61 -7.99
CA GLY A 166 9.88 13.19 -7.90
C GLY A 166 9.64 12.55 -9.26
N PHE A 167 9.48 11.24 -9.26
CA PHE A 167 9.28 10.46 -10.49
C PHE A 167 7.83 10.49 -11.03
N SER A 168 6.89 11.15 -10.33
CA SER A 168 5.48 11.23 -10.73
C SER A 168 5.18 12.48 -11.55
N PRO A 169 4.72 12.35 -12.80
CA PRO A 169 4.27 13.49 -13.60
C PRO A 169 3.13 14.28 -12.93
N TYR A 170 2.19 13.59 -12.29
CA TYR A 170 1.08 14.23 -11.58
C TYR A 170 1.57 15.21 -10.51
N TYR A 171 2.42 14.76 -9.60
CA TYR A 171 2.93 15.62 -8.53
C TYR A 171 3.85 16.71 -9.07
N THR A 172 4.71 16.41 -10.04
CA THR A 172 5.56 17.42 -10.68
C THR A 172 4.73 18.56 -11.27
N ASN A 173 3.67 18.24 -12.01
CA ASN A 173 2.78 19.25 -12.60
C ASN A 173 2.01 20.01 -11.51
N LEU A 174 1.50 19.32 -10.49
CA LEU A 174 0.75 19.95 -9.41
C LEU A 174 1.62 20.97 -8.64
N PHE A 175 2.86 20.60 -8.29
CA PHE A 175 3.81 21.50 -7.63
C PHE A 175 4.22 22.69 -8.50
N GLN A 176 4.36 22.51 -9.81
CA GLN A 176 4.63 23.61 -10.74
C GLN A 176 3.47 24.62 -10.81
N LEU A 177 2.24 24.12 -10.82
CA LEU A 177 1.04 24.95 -10.83
C LEU A 177 0.85 25.71 -9.51
N MET A 178 1.18 25.07 -8.41
CA MET A 178 0.96 25.56 -7.05
C MET A 178 2.26 25.97 -6.33
N ARG A 179 3.22 26.49 -7.08
CA ARG A 179 4.58 26.80 -6.59
C ARG A 179 4.65 27.78 -5.41
N ASP A 180 3.62 28.61 -5.24
CA ASP A 180 3.55 29.61 -4.18
C ASP A 180 2.84 29.09 -2.91
N PHE A 181 2.38 27.83 -2.92
CA PHE A 181 1.79 27.16 -1.75
C PHE A 181 2.87 26.41 -0.94
N ALA A 182 2.60 26.22 0.36
CA ALA A 182 3.44 25.35 1.16
C ALA A 182 3.35 23.90 0.65
N PRO A 183 4.47 23.13 0.60
CA PRO A 183 4.45 21.76 0.07
C PRO A 183 3.39 20.86 0.71
N ILE A 184 3.17 20.99 2.01
CA ILE A 184 2.15 20.18 2.71
C ILE A 184 0.73 20.48 2.21
N ASP A 185 0.42 21.71 1.84
CA ASP A 185 -0.92 22.08 1.36
C ASP A 185 -1.17 21.50 -0.04
N VAL A 186 -0.14 21.45 -0.89
CA VAL A 186 -0.20 20.79 -2.20
C VAL A 186 -0.48 19.29 -2.04
N ILE A 187 0.22 18.62 -1.11
CA ILE A 187 0.04 17.20 -0.82
C ILE A 187 -1.35 16.92 -0.23
N LYS A 188 -1.84 17.76 0.69
CA LYS A 188 -3.20 17.65 1.24
C LYS A 188 -4.26 17.81 0.15
N LEU A 189 -4.07 18.72 -0.78
CA LEU A 189 -4.98 18.90 -1.91
C LEU A 189 -5.01 17.66 -2.81
N ALA A 190 -3.84 17.08 -3.10
CA ALA A 190 -3.74 15.84 -3.85
C ALA A 190 -4.46 14.69 -3.14
N ALA A 191 -4.28 14.56 -1.81
CA ALA A 191 -4.96 13.55 -1.02
C ALA A 191 -6.48 13.76 -0.98
N MET A 192 -6.96 15.01 -0.93
CA MET A 192 -8.39 15.32 -0.98
C MET A 192 -8.99 14.99 -2.35
N GLU A 193 -8.28 15.25 -3.43
CA GLU A 193 -8.69 14.86 -4.78
C GLU A 193 -8.80 13.33 -4.89
N LEU A 194 -7.79 12.61 -4.40
CA LEU A 194 -7.77 11.15 -4.38
C LEU A 194 -9.00 10.56 -3.68
N VAL A 195 -9.31 11.03 -2.47
CA VAL A 195 -10.44 10.45 -1.70
C VAL A 195 -11.78 10.75 -2.37
N ARG A 196 -11.94 11.94 -2.96
CA ARG A 196 -13.17 12.29 -3.69
C ARG A 196 -13.35 11.43 -4.93
N ALA A 197 -12.30 11.25 -5.73
CA ALA A 197 -12.33 10.38 -6.89
C ALA A 197 -12.57 8.91 -6.51
N SER A 198 -12.00 8.46 -5.40
CA SER A 198 -12.24 7.11 -4.87
C SER A 198 -13.70 6.88 -4.49
N VAL A 199 -14.32 7.83 -3.79
CA VAL A 199 -15.75 7.75 -3.42
C VAL A 199 -16.61 7.75 -4.69
N ARG A 200 -16.34 8.64 -5.64
CA ARG A 200 -17.07 8.72 -6.91
C ARG A 200 -17.03 7.37 -7.67
N LEU A 201 -15.84 6.82 -7.92
CA LEU A 201 -15.71 5.56 -8.67
C LEU A 201 -16.35 4.37 -7.94
N ARG A 202 -16.28 4.33 -6.61
CA ARG A 202 -16.96 3.33 -5.81
C ARG A 202 -18.48 3.42 -5.97
N ASP A 203 -19.04 4.62 -5.84
CA ASP A 203 -20.49 4.84 -5.75
C ASP A 203 -21.17 4.89 -7.12
N GLU A 204 -20.51 5.44 -8.15
CA GLU A 204 -21.10 5.60 -9.48
C GLU A 204 -20.79 4.44 -10.42
N GLU A 205 -19.62 3.80 -10.28
CA GLU A 205 -19.17 2.76 -11.22
C GLU A 205 -19.02 1.38 -10.57
N GLY A 206 -19.17 1.31 -9.24
CA GLY A 206 -19.12 0.03 -8.52
C GLY A 206 -17.73 -0.62 -8.49
N ILE A 207 -16.66 0.17 -8.67
CA ILE A 207 -15.29 -0.33 -8.47
C ILE A 207 -15.15 -0.67 -6.98
N PRO A 208 -14.65 -1.87 -6.62
CA PRO A 208 -14.61 -2.32 -5.23
C PRO A 208 -13.48 -1.61 -4.43
N ILE A 209 -13.57 -0.28 -4.33
CA ILE A 209 -12.68 0.51 -3.49
C ILE A 209 -13.16 0.38 -2.06
N VAL A 210 -12.40 -0.36 -1.24
CA VAL A 210 -12.77 -0.72 0.13
C VAL A 210 -12.12 0.14 1.18
N GLY A 211 -11.10 0.93 0.82
CA GLY A 211 -10.41 1.74 1.81
C GLY A 211 -9.51 2.84 1.24
N LEU A 212 -9.10 3.71 2.15
CA LEU A 212 -8.08 4.74 1.96
C LEU A 212 -6.90 4.45 2.88
N ASP A 213 -5.68 4.58 2.38
CA ASP A 213 -4.43 4.44 3.12
C ASP A 213 -3.58 5.72 3.04
N LEU A 214 -2.64 5.88 3.93
CA LEU A 214 -1.64 6.94 3.92
C LEU A 214 -0.24 6.32 3.89
N ALA A 215 0.41 6.38 2.73
CA ALA A 215 1.69 5.72 2.47
C ALA A 215 2.85 6.72 2.27
N GLY A 216 4.06 6.20 2.13
CA GLY A 216 5.30 6.96 1.97
C GLY A 216 6.06 7.12 3.27
N GLN A 217 7.11 7.94 3.28
CA GLN A 217 7.99 8.10 4.43
C GLN A 217 7.23 8.62 5.66
N GLU A 218 7.20 7.82 6.72
CA GLU A 218 6.44 8.12 7.95
C GLU A 218 7.15 9.17 8.81
N SER A 219 8.45 9.03 9.01
CA SER A 219 9.25 9.92 9.87
C SER A 219 9.30 11.34 9.30
N GLY A 220 8.84 12.32 10.08
CA GLY A 220 8.76 13.73 9.69
C GLY A 220 7.45 14.13 8.98
N TYR A 221 6.56 13.16 8.70
CA TYR A 221 5.31 13.40 7.98
C TYR A 221 4.10 12.84 8.75
N PRO A 222 3.68 13.50 9.85
CA PRO A 222 2.65 13.01 10.75
C PRO A 222 1.27 12.90 10.08
N ALA A 223 0.52 11.86 10.44
CA ALA A 223 -0.79 11.54 9.87
C ALA A 223 -1.84 12.63 10.16
N GLY A 224 -1.77 13.26 11.32
CA GLY A 224 -2.71 14.32 11.74
C GLY A 224 -2.83 15.50 10.78
N LYS A 225 -1.81 15.72 9.91
CA LYS A 225 -1.90 16.73 8.84
C LYS A 225 -2.98 16.42 7.79
N PHE A 226 -3.40 15.17 7.70
CA PHE A 226 -4.41 14.69 6.73
C PHE A 226 -5.80 14.51 7.34
N LYS A 227 -6.03 14.99 8.56
CA LYS A 227 -7.31 14.85 9.28
C LYS A 227 -8.53 15.15 8.41
N GLU A 228 -8.55 16.27 7.68
CA GLU A 228 -9.68 16.68 6.84
C GLU A 228 -9.97 15.66 5.70
N VAL A 229 -8.92 15.05 5.15
CA VAL A 229 -9.05 14.02 4.11
C VAL A 229 -9.72 12.76 4.68
N TYR A 230 -9.27 12.35 5.86
CA TYR A 230 -9.82 11.18 6.54
C TYR A 230 -11.21 11.41 7.14
N GLU A 231 -11.51 12.63 7.56
CA GLU A 231 -12.86 13.04 7.92
C GLU A 231 -13.83 12.93 6.75
N TYR A 232 -13.40 13.38 5.55
CA TYR A 232 -14.18 13.21 4.33
C TYR A 232 -14.41 11.71 4.03
N ALA A 233 -13.38 10.87 4.10
CA ALA A 233 -13.52 9.42 3.94
C ALA A 233 -14.52 8.83 4.95
N HIS A 234 -14.42 9.23 6.21
CA HIS A 234 -15.31 8.80 7.29
C HIS A 234 -16.78 9.18 7.02
N GLN A 235 -17.03 10.41 6.61
CA GLN A 235 -18.37 10.90 6.27
C GLN A 235 -19.00 10.19 5.06
N HIS A 236 -18.18 9.59 4.19
CA HIS A 236 -18.60 8.85 3.01
C HIS A 236 -18.49 7.32 3.18
N PHE A 237 -18.40 6.83 4.41
CA PHE A 237 -18.34 5.40 4.75
C PHE A 237 -17.21 4.62 4.07
N LEU A 238 -16.11 5.31 3.71
CA LEU A 238 -14.91 4.65 3.22
C LEU A 238 -14.06 4.23 4.42
N LEU A 239 -13.68 2.96 4.47
CA LEU A 239 -12.81 2.46 5.53
C LEU A 239 -11.40 3.07 5.41
N LYS A 240 -10.69 3.09 6.53
CA LYS A 240 -9.39 3.75 6.64
C LYS A 240 -8.37 2.79 7.25
N THR A 241 -7.32 2.55 6.53
CA THR A 241 -6.11 1.95 7.06
C THR A 241 -4.97 2.95 6.90
N LEU A 242 -3.99 2.95 7.80
CA LEU A 242 -2.87 3.87 7.72
C LEU A 242 -1.58 3.13 8.04
N HIS A 243 -0.55 3.33 7.22
CA HIS A 243 0.80 2.99 7.65
C HIS A 243 1.13 3.81 8.89
N ALA A 244 1.34 3.17 10.01
CA ALA A 244 1.71 3.83 11.27
C ALA A 244 2.50 2.86 12.15
N GLY A 245 3.57 3.34 12.78
CA GLY A 245 4.44 2.51 13.58
C GLY A 245 5.37 1.61 12.74
N GLU A 246 5.68 1.97 11.50
CA GLU A 246 6.71 1.35 10.67
C GLU A 246 8.09 1.94 10.95
N ALA A 247 8.22 3.26 10.78
CA ALA A 247 9.46 4.02 10.99
C ALA A 247 9.31 5.09 12.08
N TYR A 248 8.17 5.17 12.76
CA TYR A 248 7.87 6.05 13.87
C TYR A 248 7.15 5.27 14.98
N GLY A 249 7.19 5.76 16.23
CA GLY A 249 6.74 5.02 17.40
C GLY A 249 5.24 5.10 17.68
N ALA A 250 4.89 4.87 18.94
CA ALA A 250 3.51 4.84 19.44
C ALA A 250 2.69 6.11 19.13
N GLU A 251 3.34 7.26 19.05
CA GLU A 251 2.69 8.54 18.72
C GLU A 251 2.06 8.52 17.32
N SER A 252 2.73 7.91 16.33
CA SER A 252 2.18 7.78 14.99
C SER A 252 0.93 6.91 14.94
N VAL A 253 0.94 5.81 15.70
CA VAL A 253 -0.22 4.92 15.83
C VAL A 253 -1.37 5.65 16.53
N PHE A 254 -1.08 6.41 17.59
CA PHE A 254 -2.06 7.23 18.27
C PHE A 254 -2.70 8.27 17.35
N GLU A 255 -1.90 9.03 16.58
CA GLU A 255 -2.41 10.00 15.60
C GLU A 255 -3.30 9.34 14.53
N ALA A 256 -2.87 8.20 13.98
CA ALA A 256 -3.64 7.48 12.97
C ALA A 256 -5.05 7.13 13.50
N ILE A 257 -5.16 6.72 14.76
CA ILE A 257 -6.43 6.33 15.37
C ILE A 257 -7.27 7.56 15.74
N THR A 258 -6.66 8.57 16.37
CA THR A 258 -7.40 9.67 16.98
C THR A 258 -7.68 10.82 16.03
N GLU A 259 -6.78 11.10 15.09
CA GLU A 259 -6.90 12.21 14.14
C GLU A 259 -7.42 11.77 12.77
N CYS A 260 -7.10 10.53 12.35
CA CYS A 260 -7.48 10.01 11.04
C CYS A 260 -8.55 8.91 11.10
N TYR A 261 -9.10 8.60 12.28
CA TYR A 261 -10.17 7.62 12.44
C TYR A 261 -9.83 6.24 11.88
N ALA A 262 -8.58 5.79 12.02
CA ALA A 262 -8.14 4.52 11.45
C ALA A 262 -8.97 3.33 11.96
N ASP A 263 -9.49 2.55 11.03
CA ASP A 263 -10.17 1.28 11.30
C ASP A 263 -9.16 0.13 11.45
N ARG A 264 -7.99 0.28 10.79
CA ARG A 264 -6.84 -0.64 10.86
C ARG A 264 -5.53 0.15 10.84
N ILE A 265 -4.47 -0.46 11.37
CA ILE A 265 -3.12 0.09 11.38
C ILE A 265 -2.21 -0.81 10.54
N GLY A 266 -1.60 -0.25 9.51
CA GLY A 266 -0.53 -0.90 8.77
C GLY A 266 0.77 -0.89 9.59
N HIS A 267 1.46 -2.02 9.67
CA HIS A 267 2.67 -2.29 10.44
C HIS A 267 2.49 -2.32 11.96
N GLY A 268 2.37 -1.19 12.65
CA GLY A 268 2.29 -1.12 14.10
C GLY A 268 3.53 -1.63 14.86
N TYR A 269 4.57 -2.06 14.17
CA TYR A 269 5.73 -2.76 14.72
C TYR A 269 6.47 -1.93 15.77
N SER A 270 6.71 -0.64 15.49
CA SER A 270 7.49 0.23 16.37
C SER A 270 6.68 0.78 17.56
N MET A 271 5.41 0.42 17.70
CA MET A 271 4.53 0.90 18.78
C MET A 271 5.09 0.58 20.17
N PHE A 272 5.77 -0.57 20.30
CA PHE A 272 6.27 -1.06 21.59
C PHE A 272 7.71 -0.63 21.90
N ILE A 273 8.28 0.36 21.18
CA ILE A 273 9.65 0.86 21.37
C ILE A 273 9.60 2.22 22.09
N PRO A 274 9.81 2.27 23.44
CA PRO A 274 9.71 3.52 24.21
C PRO A 274 10.68 4.62 23.77
N GLU A 275 11.86 4.22 23.25
CA GLU A 275 12.91 5.13 22.78
C GLU A 275 12.49 5.95 21.58
N MET A 276 11.50 5.46 20.80
CA MET A 276 10.94 6.15 19.64
C MET A 276 9.94 7.25 20.02
N ILE A 277 9.41 7.25 21.24
CA ILE A 277 8.54 8.33 21.74
C ILE A 277 9.39 9.60 21.95
N LYS A 278 9.02 10.67 21.24
CA LYS A 278 9.73 11.96 21.25
C LYS A 278 9.01 13.08 21.97
N ASP A 279 7.70 12.97 22.19
CA ASP A 279 6.95 13.98 22.91
C ASP A 279 7.39 14.07 24.38
N PRO A 280 7.96 15.21 24.81
CA PRO A 280 8.43 15.40 26.19
C PRO A 280 7.25 15.41 27.22
N ALA A 281 6.02 15.61 26.79
CA ALA A 281 4.85 15.55 27.67
C ALA A 281 4.54 14.10 28.10
N ILE A 282 5.01 13.10 27.37
CA ILE A 282 4.86 11.68 27.70
C ILE A 282 6.02 11.27 28.63
N THR A 283 5.84 11.49 29.93
CA THR A 283 6.86 11.21 30.95
C THR A 283 6.98 9.73 31.29
N ASP A 284 5.87 8.97 31.28
CA ASP A 284 5.83 7.51 31.47
C ASP A 284 5.52 6.81 30.15
N LYS A 285 6.56 6.55 29.36
CA LYS A 285 6.47 5.98 28.03
C LYS A 285 5.88 4.55 28.04
N THR A 286 6.25 3.76 29.03
CA THR A 286 5.77 2.38 29.17
C THR A 286 4.25 2.37 29.46
N LYS A 287 3.79 3.22 30.36
CA LYS A 287 2.37 3.38 30.65
C LYS A 287 1.60 3.89 29.44
N TYR A 288 2.18 4.84 28.67
CA TYR A 288 1.57 5.34 27.44
C TYR A 288 1.37 4.23 26.42
N ILE A 289 2.39 3.41 26.15
CA ILE A 289 2.33 2.26 25.22
C ILE A 289 1.26 1.26 25.68
N ASN A 290 1.25 0.90 26.97
CA ASN A 290 0.28 -0.07 27.50
C ASN A 290 -1.16 0.45 27.39
N ASN A 291 -1.38 1.74 27.65
CA ASN A 291 -2.70 2.35 27.50
C ASN A 291 -3.14 2.37 26.03
N LEU A 292 -2.23 2.68 25.09
CA LEU A 292 -2.52 2.66 23.67
C LEU A 292 -2.85 1.24 23.19
N ALA A 293 -2.07 0.24 23.61
CA ALA A 293 -2.32 -1.17 23.26
C ALA A 293 -3.68 -1.64 23.81
N SER A 294 -4.03 -1.28 25.06
CA SER A 294 -5.35 -1.58 25.62
C SER A 294 -6.47 -0.90 24.85
N TYR A 295 -6.29 0.37 24.47
CA TYR A 295 -7.27 1.11 23.69
C TYR A 295 -7.51 0.48 22.29
N ILE A 296 -6.42 0.05 21.61
CA ILE A 296 -6.49 -0.65 20.33
C ILE A 296 -7.30 -1.96 20.48
N ALA A 297 -7.00 -2.74 21.54
CA ALA A 297 -7.69 -3.99 21.81
C ALA A 297 -9.19 -3.77 22.13
N ASP A 298 -9.52 -2.81 22.98
CA ASP A 298 -10.91 -2.47 23.36
C ASP A 298 -11.73 -1.98 22.16
N LYS A 299 -11.12 -1.21 21.28
CA LYS A 299 -11.72 -0.73 20.03
C LYS A 299 -11.74 -1.79 18.92
N ARG A 300 -11.06 -2.92 19.11
CA ARG A 300 -10.91 -3.98 18.12
C ARG A 300 -10.31 -3.48 16.79
N ILE A 301 -9.37 -2.53 16.87
CA ILE A 301 -8.63 -2.04 15.72
C ILE A 301 -7.63 -3.14 15.31
N ALA A 302 -7.70 -3.59 14.07
CA ALA A 302 -6.77 -4.60 13.57
C ALA A 302 -5.40 -3.98 13.26
N VAL A 303 -4.34 -4.77 13.46
CA VAL A 303 -2.97 -4.41 13.09
C VAL A 303 -2.51 -5.33 11.97
N GLU A 304 -2.09 -4.76 10.84
CA GLU A 304 -1.61 -5.46 9.65
C GLU A 304 -0.09 -5.62 9.76
N VAL A 305 0.38 -6.68 10.41
CA VAL A 305 1.81 -6.89 10.67
C VAL A 305 2.52 -7.38 9.41
N CYS A 306 3.44 -6.56 8.86
CA CYS A 306 4.16 -6.84 7.62
C CYS A 306 5.56 -7.42 7.92
N LEU A 307 5.62 -8.70 8.32
CA LEU A 307 6.83 -9.34 8.83
C LEU A 307 8.04 -9.21 7.89
N THR A 308 7.88 -9.55 6.62
CA THR A 308 8.96 -9.51 5.63
C THR A 308 9.45 -8.08 5.39
N SER A 309 8.52 -7.13 5.21
CA SER A 309 8.86 -5.72 5.01
C SER A 309 9.63 -5.17 6.21
N ASN A 310 9.18 -5.45 7.44
CA ASN A 310 9.86 -5.01 8.64
C ASN A 310 11.30 -5.55 8.76
N LEU A 311 11.54 -6.81 8.34
CA LEU A 311 12.89 -7.38 8.29
C LEU A 311 13.77 -6.76 7.21
N GLN A 312 13.17 -6.35 6.08
CA GLN A 312 13.89 -5.77 4.96
C GLN A 312 14.25 -4.31 5.18
N THR A 313 13.35 -3.54 5.79
CA THR A 313 13.48 -2.07 5.92
C THR A 313 14.10 -1.61 7.23
N ASN A 314 14.18 -2.50 8.23
CA ASN A 314 14.77 -2.20 9.54
C ASN A 314 15.94 -3.14 9.86
N PRO A 315 17.21 -2.68 9.70
CA PRO A 315 18.40 -3.51 9.98
C PRO A 315 18.52 -4.00 11.42
N ALA A 316 17.89 -3.31 12.38
CA ALA A 316 17.92 -3.69 13.79
C ALA A 316 17.07 -4.93 14.10
N ILE A 317 16.11 -5.25 13.20
CA ILE A 317 15.30 -6.46 13.34
C ILE A 317 16.02 -7.63 12.70
N THR A 318 16.40 -8.60 13.52
CA THR A 318 17.10 -9.82 13.06
C THR A 318 16.22 -11.07 13.15
N ASP A 319 15.11 -11.01 13.87
CA ASP A 319 14.19 -12.13 14.12
C ASP A 319 12.75 -11.58 14.23
N ILE A 320 11.79 -12.35 13.75
CA ILE A 320 10.36 -12.05 13.80
C ILE A 320 9.64 -12.74 14.98
N ARG A 321 10.39 -13.43 15.83
CA ARG A 321 9.86 -14.11 17.02
C ARG A 321 9.78 -13.19 18.21
#